data_73e51bb8ac8ca49ce37defd4dedc02ea
#
_entry.id   73e51bb8ac8ca49ce37defd4dedc02ea
#
_cell.length_a   1.000
_cell.length_b   1.000
_cell.length_c   1.000
_cell.angle_alpha   90.00
_cell.angle_beta   90.00
_cell.angle_gamma   90.00
#
_symmetry.space_group_name_H-M   'P 1'
#
loop_
_entity.id
_entity.type
_entity.pdbx_description
1 polymer ?
#
loop_
_entity_poly.entity_id
_entity_poly.type
_entity_poly.pdbx_seq_one_letter_code
_entity_poly.pdbx_strand_id
1 'polypeptide(L)'
;MSARLGRAASLWLLLAAVAVAFADSSIVVLALPDLLRAYGSSIGGVSWVVTAYNLVLALASLALVWLARRLDERRSVRIGLALFLTASLACGLAWNLVSLVAFRSVQGLGGALLLVGSLPLVRRLATSPKRGVTLWIAAGVVGTAVGPAAGGLLTELLSWRAVFFAQAPLAAAALVVALRAHRGERPAPSERPSPGASSARCLSANIALALASAALVGVLFLAVVLLVNIWRFSPLTAAGIVSAIPLTTFLVQPLAVRVQSRSTAAAGVFALAAGLAGMAFLPARSILWVLASLALAGIGLGIVVPTLSHIALSGGGAGTAPGAWNVAARHLGLVAGLLIVTPLLTSGLSQQGERAKLQATSAILDAPLPVKTKLELAFSLAPVLARPASKGLPNFSDEIAQRHIGKATGLGEKLDSIVQAAFTRGFRRSYLATGLLGLLALVPFAFALPAGSRRSRRRALAAPALALLAAASLLSAETARGAFSYGSKPRLYAPCAARKPFPGHGADAASQRLALETLDQVACHYDKSREQLVVALAAKGADSKALRSLLEFGTVNWSALSKWLSKL
;
A
#
# COMPACT_ATOMS: atom_id res chain seq x y z
N MET A 1 20.71 -34.37 -26.69
CA MET A 1 20.91 -32.94 -26.41
C MET A 1 19.61 -32.15 -26.55
N SER A 2 18.81 -32.36 -27.58
CA SER A 2 17.52 -31.68 -27.81
C SER A 2 16.46 -31.86 -26.71
N ALA A 3 16.27 -33.09 -26.21
CA ALA A 3 15.29 -33.39 -25.15
C ALA A 3 15.65 -32.74 -23.79
N ARG A 4 16.95 -32.58 -23.47
CA ARG A 4 17.38 -31.88 -22.25
C ARG A 4 17.16 -30.39 -22.34
N LEU A 5 17.44 -29.79 -23.51
CA LEU A 5 17.17 -28.37 -23.78
C LEU A 5 15.66 -28.08 -23.70
N GLY A 6 14.81 -28.92 -24.27
CA GLY A 6 13.35 -28.79 -24.18
C GLY A 6 12.82 -28.88 -22.75
N ARG A 7 13.41 -29.77 -21.91
CA ARG A 7 13.03 -29.89 -20.49
C ARG A 7 13.44 -28.66 -19.66
N ALA A 8 14.64 -28.12 -19.91
CA ALA A 8 15.10 -26.91 -19.23
C ALA A 8 14.26 -25.69 -19.61
N ALA A 9 13.96 -25.51 -20.89
CA ALA A 9 13.10 -24.43 -21.37
C ALA A 9 11.68 -24.50 -20.78
N SER A 10 11.10 -25.72 -20.71
CA SER A 10 9.79 -25.95 -20.09
C SER A 10 9.79 -25.57 -18.61
N LEU A 11 10.84 -25.93 -17.86
CA LEU A 11 10.99 -25.57 -16.45
C LEU A 11 11.04 -24.05 -16.26
N TRP A 12 11.89 -23.36 -17.02
CA TRP A 12 12.05 -21.91 -16.85
C TRP A 12 10.84 -21.12 -17.29
N LEU A 13 10.14 -21.50 -18.36
CA LEU A 13 8.90 -20.86 -18.79
C LEU A 13 7.76 -21.08 -17.77
N LEU A 14 7.69 -22.28 -17.19
CA LEU A 14 6.71 -22.54 -16.14
C LEU A 14 7.02 -21.71 -14.88
N LEU A 15 8.29 -21.62 -14.48
CA LEU A 15 8.71 -20.77 -13.36
C LEU A 15 8.45 -19.29 -13.63
N ALA A 16 8.66 -18.82 -14.86
CA ALA A 16 8.35 -17.45 -15.26
C ALA A 16 6.83 -17.17 -15.19
N ALA A 17 5.99 -18.12 -15.65
CA ALA A 17 4.54 -18.00 -15.52
C ALA A 17 4.10 -17.97 -14.03
N VAL A 18 4.72 -18.79 -13.18
CA VAL A 18 4.51 -18.75 -11.72
C VAL A 18 4.91 -17.39 -11.15
N ALA A 19 6.05 -16.85 -11.55
CA ALA A 19 6.51 -15.52 -11.13
C ALA A 19 5.53 -14.42 -11.53
N VAL A 20 5.00 -14.45 -12.76
CA VAL A 20 4.00 -13.48 -13.23
C VAL A 20 2.70 -13.58 -12.43
N ALA A 21 2.21 -14.79 -12.17
CA ALA A 21 0.98 -14.97 -11.37
C ALA A 21 1.13 -14.45 -9.93
N PHE A 22 2.31 -14.56 -9.33
CA PHE A 22 2.59 -13.94 -8.03
C PHE A 22 2.84 -12.43 -8.14
N ALA A 23 3.50 -11.96 -9.21
CA ALA A 23 3.72 -10.54 -9.47
C ALA A 23 2.40 -9.79 -9.65
N ASP A 24 1.39 -10.43 -10.20
CA ASP A 24 0.12 -9.82 -10.54
C ASP A 24 -0.60 -9.18 -9.34
N SER A 25 -0.43 -9.72 -8.14
CA SER A 25 -0.95 -9.12 -6.91
C SER A 25 -0.24 -7.81 -6.51
N SER A 26 1.00 -7.60 -6.90
CA SER A 26 1.82 -6.43 -6.53
C SER A 26 2.00 -5.44 -7.67
N ILE A 27 2.03 -5.89 -8.91
CA ILE A 27 2.21 -5.03 -10.10
C ILE A 27 1.04 -4.04 -10.25
N VAL A 28 -0.20 -4.48 -9.99
CA VAL A 28 -1.41 -3.67 -10.10
C VAL A 28 -1.50 -2.60 -9.02
N VAL A 29 -0.82 -2.78 -7.87
CA VAL A 29 -0.86 -1.78 -6.78
C VAL A 29 -0.33 -0.42 -7.24
N LEU A 30 0.68 -0.38 -8.11
CA LEU A 30 1.24 0.85 -8.66
C LEU A 30 0.31 1.52 -9.69
N ALA A 31 -0.61 0.76 -10.29
CA ALA A 31 -1.62 1.28 -11.20
C ALA A 31 -2.86 1.85 -10.46
N LEU A 32 -3.04 1.58 -9.16
CA LEU A 32 -4.23 2.00 -8.41
C LEU A 32 -4.48 3.51 -8.43
N PRO A 33 -3.46 4.41 -8.32
CA PRO A 33 -3.69 5.84 -8.43
C PRO A 33 -4.25 6.27 -9.79
N ASP A 34 -3.81 5.63 -10.88
CA ASP A 34 -4.32 5.90 -12.22
C ASP A 34 -5.73 5.35 -12.42
N LEU A 35 -6.02 4.17 -11.86
CA LEU A 35 -7.37 3.62 -11.85
C LEU A 35 -8.35 4.50 -11.06
N LEU A 36 -7.92 5.08 -9.93
CA LEU A 36 -8.71 6.07 -9.18
C LEU A 36 -9.12 7.25 -10.08
N ARG A 37 -8.16 7.79 -10.84
CA ARG A 37 -8.38 8.91 -11.75
C ARG A 37 -9.22 8.51 -12.96
N ALA A 38 -8.86 7.38 -13.61
CA ALA A 38 -9.51 6.91 -14.83
C ALA A 38 -11.00 6.58 -14.64
N TYR A 39 -11.35 5.99 -13.50
CA TYR A 39 -12.73 5.59 -13.22
C TYR A 39 -13.47 6.51 -12.24
N GLY A 40 -12.84 7.58 -11.74
CA GLY A 40 -13.45 8.51 -10.78
C GLY A 40 -13.95 7.85 -9.49
N SER A 41 -13.34 6.72 -9.10
CA SER A 41 -13.80 5.87 -8.01
C SER A 41 -13.18 6.28 -6.65
N SER A 42 -13.57 5.57 -5.59
CA SER A 42 -12.97 5.71 -4.25
C SER A 42 -11.78 4.76 -4.05
N ILE A 43 -10.95 5.03 -3.03
CA ILE A 43 -9.86 4.12 -2.61
C ILE A 43 -10.42 2.72 -2.31
N GLY A 44 -11.57 2.65 -1.62
CA GLY A 44 -12.26 1.38 -1.36
C GLY A 44 -12.72 0.68 -2.64
N GLY A 45 -13.22 1.43 -3.62
CA GLY A 45 -13.65 0.88 -4.92
C GLY A 45 -12.49 0.25 -5.68
N VAL A 46 -11.38 0.97 -5.86
CA VAL A 46 -10.23 0.43 -6.62
C VAL A 46 -9.48 -0.66 -5.87
N SER A 47 -9.54 -0.72 -4.55
CA SER A 47 -8.92 -1.81 -3.79
C SER A 47 -9.51 -3.19 -4.17
N TRP A 48 -10.77 -3.21 -4.66
CA TRP A 48 -11.39 -4.44 -5.17
C TRP A 48 -10.71 -5.02 -6.40
N VAL A 49 -9.98 -4.21 -7.18
CA VAL A 49 -9.19 -4.72 -8.32
C VAL A 49 -8.12 -5.70 -7.85
N VAL A 50 -7.49 -5.43 -6.70
CA VAL A 50 -6.51 -6.34 -6.07
C VAL A 50 -7.22 -7.41 -5.24
N THR A 51 -8.25 -7.03 -4.48
CA THR A 51 -8.96 -7.92 -3.56
C THR A 51 -9.68 -9.05 -4.30
N ALA A 52 -10.40 -8.76 -5.39
CA ALA A 52 -11.16 -9.77 -6.13
C ALA A 52 -10.26 -10.86 -6.74
N TYR A 53 -9.16 -10.47 -7.36
CA TYR A 53 -8.16 -11.42 -7.85
C TYR A 53 -7.66 -12.34 -6.74
N ASN A 54 -7.20 -11.78 -5.64
CA ASN A 54 -6.63 -12.54 -4.53
C ASN A 54 -7.67 -13.41 -3.82
N LEU A 55 -8.91 -12.92 -3.68
CA LEU A 55 -10.00 -13.66 -3.06
C LEU A 55 -10.39 -14.88 -3.89
N VAL A 56 -10.63 -14.70 -5.18
CA VAL A 56 -10.99 -15.80 -6.07
C VAL A 56 -9.83 -16.79 -6.18
N LEU A 57 -8.59 -16.31 -6.30
CA LEU A 57 -7.41 -17.16 -6.32
C LEU A 57 -7.29 -18.01 -5.05
N ALA A 58 -7.52 -17.42 -3.88
CA ALA A 58 -7.46 -18.12 -2.60
C ALA A 58 -8.58 -19.19 -2.49
N LEU A 59 -9.83 -18.80 -2.78
CA LEU A 59 -10.98 -19.71 -2.69
C LEU A 59 -10.88 -20.85 -3.71
N ALA A 60 -10.46 -20.54 -4.94
CA ALA A 60 -10.23 -21.56 -5.96
C ALA A 60 -9.08 -22.50 -5.57
N SER A 61 -8.00 -21.99 -4.97
CA SER A 61 -6.91 -22.82 -4.46
C SER A 61 -7.39 -23.78 -3.38
N LEU A 62 -8.26 -23.35 -2.46
CA LEU A 62 -8.88 -24.24 -1.46
C LEU A 62 -9.79 -25.28 -2.12
N ALA A 63 -10.61 -24.88 -3.09
CA ALA A 63 -11.46 -25.83 -3.84
C ALA A 63 -10.61 -26.89 -4.57
N LEU A 64 -9.44 -26.50 -5.07
CA LEU A 64 -8.50 -27.42 -5.73
C LEU A 64 -7.91 -28.46 -4.78
N VAL A 65 -7.89 -28.27 -3.46
CA VAL A 65 -7.51 -29.32 -2.48
C VAL A 65 -8.45 -30.53 -2.62
N TRP A 66 -9.75 -30.27 -2.79
CA TRP A 66 -10.78 -31.31 -2.93
C TRP A 66 -10.83 -31.88 -4.35
N LEU A 67 -10.65 -31.02 -5.35
CA LEU A 67 -10.72 -31.39 -6.77
C LEU A 67 -9.40 -31.98 -7.29
N ALA A 68 -8.30 -31.86 -6.55
CA ALA A 68 -6.98 -32.37 -6.93
C ALA A 68 -6.93 -33.88 -7.22
N ARG A 69 -7.86 -34.65 -6.68
CA ARG A 69 -8.02 -36.10 -6.95
C ARG A 69 -8.59 -36.36 -8.35
N ARG A 70 -9.21 -35.35 -9.01
CA ARG A 70 -9.93 -35.50 -10.29
C ARG A 70 -9.28 -34.71 -11.43
N LEU A 71 -8.44 -33.72 -11.15
CA LEU A 71 -7.77 -32.89 -12.15
C LEU A 71 -6.30 -33.29 -12.29
N ASP A 72 -5.92 -33.69 -13.51
CA ASP A 72 -4.51 -33.84 -13.87
C ASP A 72 -3.78 -32.49 -13.80
N GLU A 73 -2.58 -32.47 -13.22
CA GLU A 73 -1.79 -31.27 -12.99
C GLU A 73 -1.49 -30.50 -14.29
N ARG A 74 -1.21 -31.24 -15.38
CA ARG A 74 -0.96 -30.65 -16.70
C ARG A 74 -2.21 -29.96 -17.26
N ARG A 75 -3.38 -30.61 -17.08
CA ARG A 75 -4.66 -30.04 -17.48
C ARG A 75 -4.98 -28.78 -16.68
N SER A 76 -4.73 -28.82 -15.36
CA SER A 76 -4.88 -27.66 -14.47
C SER A 76 -4.03 -26.48 -14.96
N VAL A 77 -2.74 -26.70 -15.23
CA VAL A 77 -1.83 -25.65 -15.71
C VAL A 77 -2.26 -25.09 -17.08
N ARG A 78 -2.68 -25.95 -18.03
CA ARG A 78 -3.14 -25.53 -19.37
C ARG A 78 -4.38 -24.64 -19.30
N ILE A 79 -5.40 -25.08 -18.54
CA ILE A 79 -6.63 -24.31 -18.33
C ILE A 79 -6.30 -23.02 -17.57
N GLY A 80 -5.46 -23.11 -16.52
CA GLY A 80 -5.03 -21.96 -15.77
C GLY A 80 -4.34 -20.89 -16.62
N LEU A 81 -3.38 -21.30 -17.46
CA LEU A 81 -2.69 -20.39 -18.39
C LEU A 81 -3.64 -19.78 -19.44
N ALA A 82 -4.56 -20.57 -19.98
CA ALA A 82 -5.53 -20.07 -20.97
C ALA A 82 -6.47 -19.03 -20.33
N LEU A 83 -7.02 -19.31 -19.15
CA LEU A 83 -7.87 -18.37 -18.40
C LEU A 83 -7.08 -17.12 -17.99
N PHE A 84 -5.85 -17.29 -17.48
CA PHE A 84 -5.01 -16.17 -17.07
C PHE A 84 -4.68 -15.25 -18.26
N LEU A 85 -4.31 -15.83 -19.40
CA LEU A 85 -4.03 -15.11 -20.64
C LEU A 85 -5.24 -14.31 -21.13
N THR A 86 -6.38 -14.98 -21.30
CA THR A 86 -7.60 -14.33 -21.84
C THR A 86 -8.14 -13.27 -20.88
N ALA A 87 -8.11 -13.54 -19.58
CA ALA A 87 -8.53 -12.57 -18.56
C ALA A 87 -7.56 -11.38 -18.46
N SER A 88 -6.23 -11.59 -18.63
CA SER A 88 -5.27 -10.48 -18.68
C SER A 88 -5.57 -9.53 -19.83
N LEU A 89 -5.82 -10.07 -21.04
CA LEU A 89 -6.23 -9.26 -22.18
C LEU A 89 -7.54 -8.51 -21.92
N ALA A 90 -8.54 -9.19 -21.34
CA ALA A 90 -9.82 -8.59 -20.99
C ALA A 90 -9.68 -7.47 -19.93
N CYS A 91 -8.79 -7.63 -18.92
CA CYS A 91 -8.48 -6.58 -17.95
C CYS A 91 -7.91 -5.32 -18.64
N GLY A 92 -7.00 -5.49 -19.59
CA GLY A 92 -6.44 -4.36 -20.35
C GLY A 92 -7.49 -3.64 -21.22
N LEU A 93 -8.56 -4.33 -21.60
CA LEU A 93 -9.67 -3.80 -22.41
C LEU A 93 -10.86 -3.33 -21.57
N ALA A 94 -10.78 -3.40 -20.22
CA ALA A 94 -11.89 -3.04 -19.33
C ALA A 94 -12.34 -1.58 -19.53
N TRP A 95 -13.66 -1.39 -19.64
CA TRP A 95 -14.28 -0.08 -19.92
C TRP A 95 -14.80 0.63 -18.67
N ASN A 96 -15.01 -0.11 -17.57
CA ASN A 96 -15.35 0.44 -16.26
C ASN A 96 -14.75 -0.41 -15.13
N LEU A 97 -14.86 0.07 -13.89
CA LEU A 97 -14.30 -0.62 -12.72
C LEU A 97 -14.94 -1.99 -12.48
N VAL A 98 -16.25 -2.13 -12.72
CA VAL A 98 -16.98 -3.40 -12.49
C VAL A 98 -16.50 -4.47 -13.47
N SER A 99 -16.34 -4.14 -14.77
CA SER A 99 -15.81 -5.06 -15.76
C SER A 99 -14.37 -5.46 -15.43
N LEU A 100 -13.54 -4.51 -14.97
CA LEU A 100 -12.17 -4.80 -14.54
C LEU A 100 -12.16 -5.78 -13.35
N VAL A 101 -12.97 -5.55 -12.33
CA VAL A 101 -13.08 -6.43 -11.15
C VAL A 101 -13.59 -7.83 -11.54
N ALA A 102 -14.55 -7.92 -12.46
CA ALA A 102 -15.04 -9.20 -12.98
C ALA A 102 -13.94 -9.97 -13.72
N PHE A 103 -13.21 -9.31 -14.62
CA PHE A 103 -12.10 -9.96 -15.35
C PHE A 103 -10.94 -10.33 -14.41
N ARG A 104 -10.66 -9.54 -13.38
CA ARG A 104 -9.71 -9.87 -12.32
C ARG A 104 -10.11 -11.12 -11.55
N SER A 105 -11.41 -11.33 -11.34
CA SER A 105 -11.92 -12.56 -10.71
C SER A 105 -11.63 -13.80 -11.58
N VAL A 106 -11.86 -13.71 -12.89
CA VAL A 106 -11.53 -14.78 -13.84
C VAL A 106 -10.02 -15.03 -13.90
N GLN A 107 -9.21 -13.95 -13.90
CA GLN A 107 -7.75 -14.03 -13.88
C GLN A 107 -7.26 -14.72 -12.59
N GLY A 108 -7.89 -14.45 -11.44
CA GLY A 108 -7.60 -15.11 -10.16
C GLY A 108 -7.88 -16.62 -10.20
N LEU A 109 -8.97 -17.05 -10.85
CA LEU A 109 -9.25 -18.47 -11.07
C LEU A 109 -8.17 -19.13 -11.94
N GLY A 110 -7.76 -18.47 -13.02
CA GLY A 110 -6.64 -18.91 -13.87
C GLY A 110 -5.34 -19.02 -13.09
N GLY A 111 -5.04 -18.02 -12.25
CA GLY A 111 -3.88 -17.98 -11.36
C GLY A 111 -3.86 -19.16 -10.37
N ALA A 112 -5.00 -19.49 -9.75
CA ALA A 112 -5.12 -20.62 -8.84
C ALA A 112 -4.79 -21.96 -9.51
N LEU A 113 -5.39 -22.22 -10.67
CA LEU A 113 -5.15 -23.43 -11.46
C LEU A 113 -3.67 -23.55 -11.88
N LEU A 114 -3.07 -22.44 -12.30
CA LEU A 114 -1.67 -22.36 -12.68
C LEU A 114 -0.76 -22.64 -11.47
N LEU A 115 -0.91 -21.88 -10.37
CA LEU A 115 -0.02 -21.96 -9.21
C LEU A 115 -0.09 -23.33 -8.53
N VAL A 116 -1.29 -23.83 -8.29
CA VAL A 116 -1.49 -25.12 -7.62
C VAL A 116 -1.00 -26.28 -8.50
N GLY A 117 -1.33 -26.26 -9.80
CA GLY A 117 -0.92 -27.32 -10.73
C GLY A 117 0.57 -27.27 -11.09
N SER A 118 1.23 -26.11 -10.99
CA SER A 118 2.64 -25.95 -11.37
C SER A 118 3.63 -26.60 -10.41
N LEU A 119 3.35 -26.61 -9.09
CA LEU A 119 4.29 -27.13 -8.10
C LEU A 119 4.70 -28.58 -8.33
N PRO A 120 3.78 -29.56 -8.53
CA PRO A 120 4.17 -30.93 -8.86
C PRO A 120 4.94 -31.04 -10.17
N LEU A 121 4.58 -30.26 -11.20
CA LEU A 121 5.28 -30.26 -12.47
C LEU A 121 6.71 -29.71 -12.34
N VAL A 122 6.91 -28.62 -11.60
CA VAL A 122 8.24 -28.06 -11.32
C VAL A 122 9.10 -29.06 -10.55
N ARG A 123 8.53 -29.79 -9.56
CA ARG A 123 9.24 -30.86 -8.83
C ARG A 123 9.71 -31.99 -9.74
N ARG A 124 8.95 -32.35 -10.77
CA ARG A 124 9.32 -33.37 -11.77
C ARG A 124 10.32 -32.88 -12.79
N LEU A 125 10.23 -31.61 -13.23
CA LEU A 125 11.12 -31.03 -14.23
C LEU A 125 12.49 -30.66 -13.66
N ALA A 126 12.59 -30.34 -12.37
CA ALA A 126 13.82 -30.01 -11.69
C ALA A 126 14.73 -31.23 -11.51
N THR A 127 16.03 -30.99 -11.20
CA THR A 127 17.01 -32.06 -10.97
C THR A 127 16.74 -32.89 -9.71
N SER A 128 16.00 -32.32 -8.75
CA SER A 128 15.47 -33.04 -7.60
C SER A 128 14.16 -32.39 -7.12
N PRO A 129 13.25 -33.13 -6.46
CA PRO A 129 12.00 -32.58 -5.92
C PRO A 129 12.23 -31.42 -4.95
N LYS A 130 13.26 -31.50 -4.10
CA LYS A 130 13.62 -30.42 -3.15
C LYS A 130 14.03 -29.15 -3.89
N ARG A 131 14.86 -29.29 -4.94
CA ARG A 131 15.25 -28.14 -5.78
C ARG A 131 14.04 -27.55 -6.51
N GLY A 132 13.09 -28.39 -6.94
CA GLY A 132 11.84 -27.92 -7.55
C GLY A 132 11.03 -27.04 -6.60
N VAL A 133 10.87 -27.43 -5.34
CA VAL A 133 10.20 -26.62 -4.31
C VAL A 133 10.91 -25.29 -4.11
N THR A 134 12.25 -25.32 -3.98
CA THR A 134 13.04 -24.10 -3.81
C THR A 134 12.90 -23.14 -4.99
N LEU A 135 12.95 -23.66 -6.23
CA LEU A 135 12.79 -22.86 -7.45
C LEU A 135 11.37 -22.26 -7.53
N TRP A 136 10.35 -23.02 -7.18
CA TRP A 136 8.97 -22.54 -7.17
C TRP A 136 8.75 -21.42 -6.14
N ILE A 137 9.29 -21.56 -4.92
CA ILE A 137 9.27 -20.52 -3.90
C ILE A 137 10.03 -19.28 -4.40
N ALA A 138 11.23 -19.48 -4.98
CA ALA A 138 12.04 -18.40 -5.52
C ALA A 138 11.32 -17.66 -6.65
N ALA A 139 10.64 -18.37 -7.55
CA ALA A 139 9.83 -17.74 -8.61
C ALA A 139 8.72 -16.85 -8.00
N GLY A 140 8.04 -17.32 -6.95
CA GLY A 140 7.04 -16.54 -6.24
C GLY A 140 7.61 -15.29 -5.56
N VAL A 141 8.79 -15.40 -4.93
CA VAL A 141 9.48 -14.25 -4.32
C VAL A 141 9.91 -13.25 -5.39
N VAL A 142 10.56 -13.73 -6.47
CA VAL A 142 10.98 -12.89 -7.61
C VAL A 142 9.80 -12.17 -8.22
N GLY A 143 8.70 -12.87 -8.49
CA GLY A 143 7.50 -12.28 -9.05
C GLY A 143 6.95 -11.16 -8.18
N THR A 144 6.71 -11.44 -6.91
CA THR A 144 6.19 -10.44 -5.96
C THR A 144 7.14 -9.24 -5.82
N ALA A 145 8.44 -9.49 -5.94
CA ALA A 145 9.48 -8.47 -5.81
C ALA A 145 9.61 -7.56 -7.04
N VAL A 146 9.55 -8.13 -8.23
CA VAL A 146 9.66 -7.38 -9.50
C VAL A 146 8.36 -6.63 -9.82
N GLY A 147 7.22 -7.12 -9.30
CA GLY A 147 5.90 -6.56 -9.58
C GLY A 147 5.82 -5.04 -9.43
N PRO A 148 6.17 -4.44 -8.28
CA PRO A 148 6.09 -2.99 -8.11
C PRO A 148 6.95 -2.21 -9.12
N ALA A 149 8.20 -2.62 -9.35
CA ALA A 149 9.08 -1.96 -10.31
C ALA A 149 8.51 -2.03 -11.74
N ALA A 150 8.06 -3.21 -12.17
CA ALA A 150 7.44 -3.39 -13.47
C ALA A 150 6.13 -2.62 -13.59
N GLY A 151 5.29 -2.61 -12.53
CA GLY A 151 4.03 -1.88 -12.50
C GLY A 151 4.23 -0.37 -12.63
N GLY A 152 5.18 0.21 -11.87
CA GLY A 152 5.52 1.62 -11.96
C GLY A 152 6.03 2.02 -13.34
N LEU A 153 6.96 1.21 -13.90
CA LEU A 153 7.53 1.45 -15.22
C LEU A 153 6.46 1.42 -16.33
N LEU A 154 5.64 0.37 -16.34
CA LEU A 154 4.60 0.20 -17.36
C LEU A 154 3.52 1.27 -17.26
N THR A 155 3.15 1.67 -16.03
CA THR A 155 2.13 2.69 -15.79
C THR A 155 2.62 4.07 -16.22
N GLU A 156 3.89 4.41 -15.91
CA GLU A 156 4.49 5.71 -16.25
C GLU A 156 4.76 5.86 -17.76
N LEU A 157 5.38 4.84 -18.39
CA LEU A 157 5.82 4.94 -19.77
C LEU A 157 4.70 4.69 -20.78
N LEU A 158 3.69 3.92 -20.43
CA LEU A 158 2.62 3.53 -21.34
C LEU A 158 1.24 3.89 -20.75
N SER A 159 0.72 3.05 -19.86
CA SER A 159 -0.53 3.27 -19.15
C SER A 159 -0.77 2.16 -18.12
N TRP A 160 -1.73 2.33 -17.23
CA TRP A 160 -2.15 1.26 -16.31
C TRP A 160 -2.64 -0.01 -17.05
N ARG A 161 -3.15 0.10 -18.28
CA ARG A 161 -3.57 -1.04 -19.13
C ARG A 161 -2.39 -1.91 -19.52
N ALA A 162 -1.23 -1.33 -19.74
CA ALA A 162 -0.01 -2.04 -20.11
C ALA A 162 0.42 -3.07 -19.06
N VAL A 163 0.08 -2.84 -17.78
CA VAL A 163 0.32 -3.79 -16.69
C VAL A 163 -0.32 -5.15 -16.98
N PHE A 164 -1.52 -5.17 -17.57
CA PHE A 164 -2.23 -6.39 -17.91
C PHE A 164 -1.75 -6.99 -19.24
N PHE A 165 -1.56 -6.15 -20.25
CA PHE A 165 -1.09 -6.62 -21.57
C PHE A 165 0.33 -7.22 -21.52
N ALA A 166 1.22 -6.69 -20.68
CA ALA A 166 2.59 -7.17 -20.55
C ALA A 166 2.68 -8.62 -20.00
N GLN A 167 1.66 -9.10 -19.31
CA GLN A 167 1.60 -10.46 -18.79
C GLN A 167 1.22 -11.49 -19.89
N ALA A 168 0.49 -11.06 -20.92
CA ALA A 168 -0.08 -11.93 -21.94
C ALA A 168 0.98 -12.67 -22.78
N PRO A 169 2.06 -12.06 -23.29
CA PRO A 169 3.06 -12.76 -24.07
C PRO A 169 3.72 -13.93 -23.33
N LEU A 170 4.01 -13.72 -22.04
CA LEU A 170 4.65 -14.76 -21.23
C LEU A 170 3.68 -15.90 -20.90
N ALA A 171 2.43 -15.57 -20.58
CA ALA A 171 1.38 -16.57 -20.38
C ALA A 171 1.12 -17.38 -21.66
N ALA A 172 1.11 -16.73 -22.82
CA ALA A 172 0.96 -17.39 -24.14
C ALA A 172 2.14 -18.32 -24.44
N ALA A 173 3.38 -17.87 -24.23
CA ALA A 173 4.58 -18.70 -24.43
C ALA A 173 4.56 -19.94 -23.53
N ALA A 174 4.22 -19.76 -22.24
CA ALA A 174 4.09 -20.87 -21.29
C ALA A 174 2.96 -21.84 -21.69
N LEU A 175 1.84 -21.32 -22.18
CA LEU A 175 0.72 -22.14 -22.68
C LEU A 175 1.12 -22.98 -23.89
N VAL A 176 1.78 -22.38 -24.88
CA VAL A 176 2.26 -23.11 -26.07
C VAL A 176 3.18 -24.26 -25.67
N VAL A 177 4.11 -24.04 -24.75
CA VAL A 177 5.01 -25.10 -24.23
C VAL A 177 4.23 -26.15 -23.45
N ALA A 178 3.28 -25.75 -22.61
CA ALA A 178 2.44 -26.69 -21.88
C ALA A 178 1.54 -27.54 -22.78
N LEU A 179 1.11 -27.02 -23.92
CA LEU A 179 0.34 -27.74 -24.94
C LEU A 179 1.21 -28.75 -25.71
N ARG A 180 2.46 -28.38 -26.04
CA ARG A 180 3.41 -29.21 -26.79
C ARG A 180 4.05 -30.32 -25.95
N ALA A 181 4.05 -30.19 -24.61
CA ALA A 181 4.61 -31.22 -23.75
C ALA A 181 3.86 -32.55 -23.90
N HIS A 182 4.55 -33.56 -24.47
CA HIS A 182 3.97 -34.87 -24.84
C HIS A 182 3.49 -35.65 -23.61
N ARG A 183 2.46 -36.49 -23.80
CA ARG A 183 1.83 -37.37 -22.79
C ARG A 183 2.71 -38.48 -22.23
N GLY A 184 3.97 -38.60 -22.71
CA GLY A 184 4.82 -39.79 -22.52
C GLY A 184 5.63 -39.89 -21.23
N GLU A 185 5.62 -38.92 -20.33
CA GLU A 185 6.34 -39.06 -19.07
C GLU A 185 5.48 -39.77 -18.02
N ARG A 186 5.91 -40.97 -17.66
CA ARG A 186 5.30 -41.80 -16.58
C ARG A 186 5.18 -40.96 -15.28
N PRO A 187 4.14 -41.22 -14.47
CA PRO A 187 4.07 -40.70 -13.11
C PRO A 187 5.35 -41.09 -12.37
N ALA A 188 6.02 -40.11 -11.75
CA ALA A 188 7.13 -40.46 -10.88
C ALA A 188 6.64 -41.40 -9.79
N PRO A 189 7.44 -42.42 -9.37
CA PRO A 189 7.08 -43.28 -8.26
C PRO A 189 6.62 -42.42 -7.08
N SER A 190 5.52 -42.80 -6.45
CA SER A 190 5.06 -42.13 -5.24
C SER A 190 6.18 -42.20 -4.21
N GLU A 191 6.91 -41.11 -4.01
CA GLU A 191 7.85 -41.01 -2.90
C GLU A 191 7.07 -41.35 -1.63
N ARG A 192 7.53 -42.38 -0.89
CA ARG A 192 7.03 -42.64 0.46
C ARG A 192 7.12 -41.32 1.22
N PRO A 193 6.08 -40.94 1.98
CA PRO A 193 6.13 -39.74 2.79
C PRO A 193 7.37 -39.82 3.67
N SER A 194 8.39 -38.99 3.38
CA SER A 194 9.46 -38.81 4.35
C SER A 194 8.83 -38.23 5.61
N PRO A 195 9.37 -38.47 6.82
CA PRO A 195 8.87 -37.86 8.05
C PRO A 195 8.96 -36.34 7.91
N GLY A 196 7.89 -35.74 7.36
CA GLY A 196 7.74 -34.33 7.14
C GLY A 196 7.31 -33.61 8.42
N ALA A 197 7.18 -32.29 8.34
CA ALA A 197 6.60 -31.51 9.42
C ALA A 197 5.19 -32.03 9.74
N SER A 198 4.83 -32.09 11.02
CA SER A 198 3.48 -32.47 11.44
C SER A 198 2.43 -31.54 10.83
N SER A 199 1.20 -32.04 10.64
CA SER A 199 0.08 -31.22 10.11
C SER A 199 -0.10 -29.91 10.90
N ALA A 200 0.09 -29.94 12.22
CA ALA A 200 0.03 -28.75 13.07
C ALA A 200 1.11 -27.71 12.72
N ARG A 201 2.34 -28.13 12.41
CA ARG A 201 3.41 -27.22 11.99
C ARG A 201 3.14 -26.61 10.63
N CYS A 202 2.61 -27.38 9.70
CA CYS A 202 2.23 -26.90 8.37
C CYS A 202 1.09 -25.88 8.45
N LEU A 203 0.09 -26.13 9.29
CA LEU A 203 -1.02 -25.21 9.55
C LEU A 203 -0.49 -23.91 10.18
N SER A 204 0.33 -24.00 11.22
CA SER A 204 0.95 -22.85 11.87
C SER A 204 1.79 -22.02 10.89
N ALA A 205 2.56 -22.69 10.01
CA ALA A 205 3.33 -22.00 8.97
C ALA A 205 2.43 -21.26 7.97
N ASN A 206 1.33 -21.84 7.56
CA ASN A 206 0.37 -21.20 6.66
C ASN A 206 -0.36 -20.01 7.32
N ILE A 207 -0.71 -20.11 8.61
CA ILE A 207 -1.30 -18.99 9.37
C ILE A 207 -0.30 -17.84 9.48
N ALA A 208 0.95 -18.14 9.86
CA ALA A 208 2.00 -17.10 9.92
C ALA A 208 2.26 -16.46 8.56
N LEU A 209 2.23 -17.25 7.49
CA LEU A 209 2.39 -16.77 6.11
C LEU A 209 1.24 -15.87 5.69
N ALA A 210 0.01 -16.18 6.08
CA ALA A 210 -1.16 -15.33 5.83
C ALA A 210 -1.01 -13.98 6.53
N LEU A 211 -0.60 -13.95 7.80
CA LEU A 211 -0.38 -12.72 8.56
C LEU A 211 0.77 -11.87 7.97
N ALA A 212 1.88 -12.49 7.58
CA ALA A 212 2.98 -11.81 6.92
C ALA A 212 2.57 -11.24 5.54
N SER A 213 1.73 -11.96 4.80
CA SER A 213 1.20 -11.52 3.51
C SER A 213 0.19 -10.36 3.68
N ALA A 214 -0.61 -10.38 4.75
CA ALA A 214 -1.49 -9.27 5.10
C ALA A 214 -0.70 -7.99 5.42
N ALA A 215 0.37 -8.13 6.16
CA ALA A 215 1.27 -7.01 6.46
C ALA A 215 1.97 -6.48 5.20
N LEU A 216 2.43 -7.37 4.31
CA LEU A 216 3.10 -7.00 3.05
C LEU A 216 2.18 -6.19 2.12
N VAL A 217 0.96 -6.69 1.85
CA VAL A 217 0.04 -5.96 0.96
C VAL A 217 -0.38 -4.64 1.57
N GLY A 218 -0.60 -4.62 2.89
CA GLY A 218 -0.96 -3.41 3.61
C GLY A 218 0.10 -2.32 3.43
N VAL A 219 1.38 -2.63 3.65
CA VAL A 219 2.45 -1.64 3.50
C VAL A 219 2.63 -1.20 2.05
N LEU A 220 2.56 -2.11 1.08
CA LEU A 220 2.68 -1.75 -0.34
C LEU A 220 1.54 -0.84 -0.78
N PHE A 221 0.30 -1.18 -0.45
CA PHE A 221 -0.88 -0.38 -0.75
C PHE A 221 -0.79 1.01 -0.12
N LEU A 222 -0.49 1.07 1.19
CA LEU A 222 -0.36 2.34 1.91
C LEU A 222 0.77 3.20 1.37
N ALA A 223 1.95 2.60 1.10
CA ALA A 223 3.11 3.32 0.60
C ALA A 223 2.83 3.94 -0.79
N VAL A 224 2.19 3.18 -1.71
CA VAL A 224 1.85 3.70 -3.04
C VAL A 224 0.83 4.83 -2.95
N VAL A 225 -0.24 4.67 -2.17
CA VAL A 225 -1.23 5.74 -1.97
C VAL A 225 -0.58 6.98 -1.34
N LEU A 226 0.30 6.81 -0.37
CA LEU A 226 1.03 7.91 0.27
C LEU A 226 1.94 8.63 -0.74
N LEU A 227 2.80 7.88 -1.44
CA LEU A 227 3.83 8.45 -2.32
C LEU A 227 3.21 9.12 -3.54
N VAL A 228 2.24 8.47 -4.20
CA VAL A 228 1.67 9.00 -5.46
C VAL A 228 0.55 10.00 -5.20
N ASN A 229 -0.43 9.68 -4.33
CA ASN A 229 -1.60 10.56 -4.18
C ASN A 229 -1.35 11.72 -3.20
N ILE A 230 -0.55 11.50 -2.14
CA ILE A 230 -0.33 12.52 -1.11
C ILE A 230 0.96 13.30 -1.36
N TRP A 231 2.08 12.61 -1.61
CA TRP A 231 3.37 13.24 -1.85
C TRP A 231 3.62 13.62 -3.31
N ARG A 232 2.71 13.22 -4.22
CA ARG A 232 2.72 13.55 -5.66
C ARG A 232 3.97 13.09 -6.39
N PHE A 233 4.56 11.98 -5.96
CA PHE A 233 5.62 11.34 -6.75
C PHE A 233 5.03 10.65 -7.99
N SER A 234 5.84 10.55 -9.04
CA SER A 234 5.48 9.75 -10.20
C SER A 234 5.37 8.26 -9.84
N PRO A 235 4.57 7.47 -10.56
CA PRO A 235 4.49 6.02 -10.37
C PRO A 235 5.86 5.33 -10.40
N LEU A 236 6.77 5.75 -11.27
CA LEU A 236 8.12 5.22 -11.38
C LEU A 236 8.97 5.54 -10.15
N THR A 237 8.92 6.79 -9.66
CA THR A 237 9.61 7.19 -8.44
C THR A 237 9.09 6.41 -7.23
N ALA A 238 7.77 6.28 -7.11
CA ALA A 238 7.15 5.50 -6.05
C ALA A 238 7.57 4.02 -6.14
N ALA A 239 7.60 3.45 -7.36
CA ALA A 239 8.08 2.09 -7.61
C ALA A 239 9.53 1.91 -7.15
N GLY A 240 10.41 2.87 -7.46
CA GLY A 240 11.81 2.86 -7.00
C GLY A 240 11.91 2.82 -5.48
N ILE A 241 11.13 3.65 -4.79
CA ILE A 241 11.12 3.70 -3.32
C ILE A 241 10.59 2.39 -2.71
N VAL A 242 9.45 1.88 -3.19
CA VAL A 242 8.88 0.63 -2.64
C VAL A 242 9.71 -0.60 -2.98
N SER A 243 10.56 -0.53 -4.01
CA SER A 243 11.51 -1.58 -4.38
C SER A 243 12.61 -1.82 -3.33
N ALA A 244 12.72 -0.94 -2.32
CA ALA A 244 13.54 -1.22 -1.13
C ALA A 244 13.12 -2.52 -0.43
N ILE A 245 11.83 -2.86 -0.40
CA ILE A 245 11.33 -4.14 0.17
C ILE A 245 11.91 -5.35 -0.58
N PRO A 246 11.67 -5.52 -1.89
CA PRO A 246 12.19 -6.67 -2.61
C PRO A 246 13.70 -6.73 -2.66
N LEU A 247 14.37 -5.60 -2.81
CA LEU A 247 15.85 -5.54 -2.85
C LEU A 247 16.45 -6.13 -1.56
N THR A 248 15.98 -5.66 -0.41
CA THR A 248 16.48 -6.15 0.89
C THR A 248 16.04 -7.59 1.17
N THR A 249 14.83 -7.99 0.71
CA THR A 249 14.39 -9.39 0.73
C THR A 249 15.37 -10.30 0.00
N PHE A 250 15.82 -9.93 -1.20
CA PHE A 250 16.80 -10.71 -1.97
C PHE A 250 18.18 -10.75 -1.31
N LEU A 251 18.65 -9.62 -0.80
CA LEU A 251 19.98 -9.55 -0.16
C LEU A 251 20.06 -10.43 1.09
N VAL A 252 18.96 -10.58 1.83
CA VAL A 252 18.93 -11.37 3.07
C VAL A 252 18.62 -12.84 2.84
N GLN A 253 17.95 -13.21 1.75
CA GLN A 253 17.52 -14.57 1.48
C GLN A 253 18.63 -15.64 1.56
N PRO A 254 19.85 -15.45 1.02
CA PRO A 254 20.92 -16.44 1.14
C PRO A 254 21.35 -16.69 2.58
N LEU A 255 21.28 -15.67 3.42
CA LEU A 255 21.58 -15.77 4.86
C LEU A 255 20.47 -16.49 5.60
N ALA A 256 19.21 -16.19 5.30
CA ALA A 256 18.04 -16.82 5.91
C ALA A 256 17.98 -18.34 5.71
N VAL A 257 18.38 -18.82 4.52
CA VAL A 257 18.44 -20.25 4.19
C VAL A 257 19.50 -20.98 5.01
N ARG A 258 20.63 -20.30 5.33
CA ARG A 258 21.74 -20.90 6.09
C ARG A 258 21.49 -20.98 7.60
N VAL A 259 20.61 -20.16 8.13
CA VAL A 259 20.42 -19.97 9.58
C VAL A 259 18.94 -20.11 9.96
N GLN A 260 18.43 -21.35 9.87
CA GLN A 260 17.06 -21.67 10.29
C GLN A 260 17.02 -21.90 11.80
N SER A 261 16.78 -20.87 12.60
CA SER A 261 16.61 -20.95 14.04
C SER A 261 15.39 -20.13 14.51
N ARG A 262 14.84 -20.49 15.67
CA ARG A 262 13.74 -19.71 16.28
C ARG A 262 14.12 -18.25 16.52
N SER A 263 15.37 -18.00 16.88
CA SER A 263 15.87 -16.63 17.11
C SER A 263 15.96 -15.82 15.80
N THR A 264 16.41 -16.42 14.70
CA THR A 264 16.42 -15.77 13.37
C THR A 264 15.01 -15.47 12.90
N ALA A 265 14.09 -16.42 13.10
CA ALA A 265 12.69 -16.26 12.77
C ALA A 265 12.05 -15.10 13.56
N ALA A 266 12.27 -15.08 14.89
CA ALA A 266 11.79 -13.98 15.74
C ALA A 266 12.38 -12.63 15.30
N ALA A 267 13.68 -12.58 15.04
CA ALA A 267 14.35 -11.37 14.55
C ALA A 267 13.75 -10.89 13.20
N GLY A 268 13.42 -11.83 12.29
CA GLY A 268 12.73 -11.51 11.04
C GLY A 268 11.35 -10.91 11.25
N VAL A 269 10.55 -11.48 12.15
CA VAL A 269 9.22 -10.95 12.49
C VAL A 269 9.33 -9.57 13.16
N PHE A 270 10.26 -9.39 14.10
CA PHE A 270 10.49 -8.09 14.73
C PHE A 270 10.98 -7.05 13.72
N ALA A 271 11.88 -7.40 12.81
CA ALA A 271 12.32 -6.50 11.75
C ALA A 271 11.14 -6.07 10.85
N LEU A 272 10.29 -7.02 10.46
CA LEU A 272 9.06 -6.73 9.70
C LEU A 272 8.17 -5.76 10.49
N ALA A 273 7.83 -6.10 11.73
CA ALA A 273 6.93 -5.28 12.55
C ALA A 273 7.51 -3.89 12.82
N ALA A 274 8.81 -3.79 13.12
CA ALA A 274 9.49 -2.52 13.38
C ALA A 274 9.55 -1.63 12.13
N GLY A 275 9.83 -2.20 10.95
CA GLY A 275 9.78 -1.47 9.68
C GLY A 275 8.39 -0.90 9.40
N LEU A 276 7.35 -1.70 9.60
CA LEU A 276 5.95 -1.27 9.42
C LEU A 276 5.53 -0.23 10.46
N ALA A 277 5.92 -0.41 11.73
CA ALA A 277 5.67 0.57 12.77
C ALA A 277 6.44 1.87 12.52
N GLY A 278 7.66 1.81 11.96
CA GLY A 278 8.43 2.98 11.54
C GLY A 278 7.65 3.88 10.59
N MET A 279 6.90 3.30 9.66
CA MET A 279 6.01 4.05 8.76
C MET A 279 4.86 4.76 9.50
N ALA A 280 4.43 4.26 10.66
CA ALA A 280 3.39 4.92 11.46
C ALA A 280 3.88 6.21 12.15
N PHE A 281 5.17 6.33 12.37
CA PHE A 281 5.83 7.49 12.97
C PHE A 281 6.54 8.36 11.94
N LEU A 282 6.17 8.22 10.66
CA LEU A 282 6.73 8.96 9.55
C LEU A 282 6.67 10.47 9.82
N PRO A 283 7.82 11.15 9.91
CA PRO A 283 7.85 12.60 9.83
C PRO A 283 7.44 13.00 8.43
N ALA A 284 6.78 14.12 8.28
CA ALA A 284 6.29 14.54 6.96
C ALA A 284 7.42 14.49 5.92
N ARG A 285 7.15 13.89 4.75
CA ARG A 285 7.95 13.86 3.52
C ARG A 285 9.45 13.55 3.67
N SER A 286 9.83 12.57 4.51
CA SER A 286 11.20 12.06 4.56
C SER A 286 11.33 10.77 3.76
N ILE A 287 12.00 10.84 2.60
CA ILE A 287 12.26 9.67 1.74
C ILE A 287 13.19 8.68 2.44
N LEU A 288 14.22 9.17 3.15
CA LEU A 288 15.16 8.32 3.87
C LEU A 288 14.49 7.51 4.97
N TRP A 289 13.54 8.13 5.69
CA TRP A 289 12.74 7.43 6.68
C TRP A 289 11.91 6.30 6.06
N VAL A 290 11.25 6.59 4.92
CA VAL A 290 10.48 5.59 4.17
C VAL A 290 11.38 4.46 3.72
N LEU A 291 12.52 4.77 3.08
CA LEU A 291 13.48 3.76 2.60
C LEU A 291 13.99 2.87 3.74
N ALA A 292 14.39 3.46 4.87
CA ALA A 292 14.86 2.71 6.04
C ALA A 292 13.77 1.78 6.59
N SER A 293 12.54 2.28 6.71
CA SER A 293 11.41 1.52 7.21
C SER A 293 11.03 0.36 6.26
N LEU A 294 10.97 0.63 4.95
CA LEU A 294 10.66 -0.39 3.94
C LEU A 294 11.80 -1.42 3.80
N ALA A 295 13.06 -0.98 3.88
CA ALA A 295 14.21 -1.88 3.86
C ALA A 295 14.19 -2.84 5.06
N LEU A 296 13.90 -2.32 6.24
CA LEU A 296 13.77 -3.14 7.44
C LEU A 296 12.62 -4.15 7.34
N ALA A 297 11.47 -3.73 6.81
CA ALA A 297 10.36 -4.63 6.54
C ALA A 297 10.74 -5.72 5.51
N GLY A 298 11.48 -5.37 4.46
CA GLY A 298 11.97 -6.30 3.46
C GLY A 298 12.97 -7.33 3.99
N ILE A 299 13.85 -6.92 4.91
CA ILE A 299 14.74 -7.84 5.63
C ILE A 299 13.90 -8.89 6.40
N GLY A 300 12.87 -8.42 7.12
CA GLY A 300 11.96 -9.30 7.83
C GLY A 300 11.27 -10.29 6.91
N LEU A 301 10.71 -9.83 5.80
CA LEU A 301 10.03 -10.66 4.80
C LEU A 301 10.97 -11.68 4.15
N GLY A 302 12.23 -11.29 3.88
CA GLY A 302 13.25 -12.17 3.29
C GLY A 302 13.61 -13.36 4.18
N ILE A 303 13.44 -13.23 5.49
CA ILE A 303 13.60 -14.32 6.47
C ILE A 303 12.31 -15.12 6.61
N VAL A 304 11.18 -14.45 6.79
CA VAL A 304 9.90 -15.04 7.20
C VAL A 304 9.26 -15.84 6.06
N VAL A 305 9.11 -15.25 4.88
CA VAL A 305 8.29 -15.84 3.80
C VAL A 305 8.91 -17.13 3.24
N PRO A 306 10.21 -17.20 2.89
CA PRO A 306 10.80 -18.44 2.39
C PRO A 306 10.79 -19.56 3.44
N THR A 307 11.10 -19.22 4.70
CA THR A 307 11.13 -20.20 5.80
C THR A 307 9.77 -20.83 6.01
N LEU A 308 8.71 -20.02 6.11
CA LEU A 308 7.34 -20.49 6.28
C LEU A 308 6.85 -21.32 5.09
N SER A 309 7.17 -20.87 3.86
CA SER A 309 6.79 -21.61 2.65
C SER A 309 7.48 -22.97 2.58
N HIS A 310 8.76 -23.06 2.94
CA HIS A 310 9.44 -24.37 3.02
C HIS A 310 8.81 -25.30 4.05
N ILE A 311 8.48 -24.82 5.25
CA ILE A 311 7.81 -25.62 6.28
C ILE A 311 6.42 -26.08 5.80
N ALA A 312 5.63 -25.17 5.26
CA ALA A 312 4.29 -25.45 4.77
C ALA A 312 4.28 -26.50 3.65
N LEU A 313 5.29 -26.47 2.77
CA LEU A 313 5.41 -27.40 1.63
C LEU A 313 6.13 -28.69 1.95
N SER A 314 6.80 -28.83 3.13
CA SER A 314 7.54 -30.03 3.53
C SER A 314 6.67 -31.11 4.16
N GLY A 315 5.49 -30.80 4.66
CA GLY A 315 4.64 -31.71 5.44
C GLY A 315 3.63 -32.52 4.64
N GLY A 316 3.56 -32.35 3.34
CA GLY A 316 2.61 -33.06 2.48
C GLY A 316 3.30 -34.02 1.51
N GLY A 317 2.62 -35.13 1.17
CA GLY A 317 3.07 -36.02 0.10
C GLY A 317 3.26 -35.34 -1.27
N ALA A 318 3.51 -36.11 -2.31
CA ALA A 318 3.81 -35.65 -3.66
C ALA A 318 2.67 -34.88 -4.39
N GLY A 319 1.52 -34.69 -3.74
CA GLY A 319 0.31 -34.09 -4.33
C GLY A 319 0.26 -32.56 -4.39
N THR A 320 -0.83 -32.06 -4.92
CA THR A 320 -1.12 -30.62 -5.10
C THR A 320 -1.56 -29.91 -3.81
N ALA A 321 -2.06 -30.65 -2.81
CA ALA A 321 -2.66 -30.08 -1.60
C ALA A 321 -1.74 -29.13 -0.80
N PRO A 322 -0.45 -29.45 -0.54
CA PRO A 322 0.43 -28.50 0.18
C PRO A 322 0.61 -27.18 -0.56
N GLY A 323 0.74 -27.24 -1.88
CA GLY A 323 0.81 -26.05 -2.73
C GLY A 323 -0.48 -25.23 -2.66
N ALA A 324 -1.63 -25.89 -2.73
CA ALA A 324 -2.93 -25.24 -2.64
C ALA A 324 -3.13 -24.50 -1.32
N TRP A 325 -2.80 -25.15 -0.19
CA TRP A 325 -2.85 -24.51 1.13
C TRP A 325 -1.89 -23.32 1.25
N ASN A 326 -0.67 -23.46 0.73
CA ASN A 326 0.33 -22.37 0.76
C ASN A 326 -0.13 -21.17 -0.07
N VAL A 327 -0.64 -21.40 -1.28
CA VAL A 327 -1.18 -20.35 -2.15
C VAL A 327 -2.40 -19.71 -1.51
N ALA A 328 -3.35 -20.49 -1.02
CA ALA A 328 -4.55 -19.97 -0.36
C ALA A 328 -4.20 -19.12 0.86
N ALA A 329 -3.30 -19.57 1.73
CA ALA A 329 -2.89 -18.84 2.92
C ALA A 329 -2.29 -17.46 2.57
N ARG A 330 -1.37 -17.39 1.57
CA ARG A 330 -0.80 -16.13 1.11
C ARG A 330 -1.88 -15.17 0.60
N HIS A 331 -2.75 -15.63 -0.27
CA HIS A 331 -3.74 -14.78 -0.92
C HIS A 331 -4.91 -14.41 0.02
N LEU A 332 -5.33 -15.29 0.95
CA LEU A 332 -6.24 -14.91 2.04
C LEU A 332 -5.63 -13.83 2.93
N GLY A 333 -4.33 -13.92 3.21
CA GLY A 333 -3.59 -12.87 3.92
C GLY A 333 -3.66 -11.54 3.18
N LEU A 334 -3.39 -11.53 1.86
CA LEU A 334 -3.49 -10.31 1.04
C LEU A 334 -4.91 -9.71 1.11
N VAL A 335 -5.94 -10.52 1.01
CA VAL A 335 -7.34 -10.08 1.14
C VAL A 335 -7.61 -9.49 2.53
N ALA A 336 -7.26 -10.22 3.58
CA ALA A 336 -7.46 -9.75 4.96
C ALA A 336 -6.73 -8.44 5.24
N GLY A 337 -5.49 -8.31 4.75
CA GLY A 337 -4.71 -7.08 4.87
C GLY A 337 -5.42 -5.87 4.26
N LEU A 338 -5.91 -5.98 3.03
CA LEU A 338 -6.64 -4.90 2.35
C LEU A 338 -7.98 -4.59 3.03
N LEU A 339 -8.74 -5.61 3.45
CA LEU A 339 -10.01 -5.43 4.14
C LEU A 339 -9.86 -4.72 5.49
N ILE A 340 -8.73 -4.90 6.19
CA ILE A 340 -8.43 -4.22 7.44
C ILE A 340 -7.89 -2.81 7.17
N VAL A 341 -6.95 -2.67 6.24
CA VAL A 341 -6.19 -1.44 6.05
C VAL A 341 -7.00 -0.37 5.32
N THR A 342 -7.83 -0.76 4.33
CA THR A 342 -8.59 0.20 3.51
C THR A 342 -9.58 1.05 4.32
N PRO A 343 -10.45 0.48 5.18
CA PRO A 343 -11.36 1.29 6.00
C PRO A 343 -10.63 2.14 7.05
N LEU A 344 -9.53 1.64 7.62
CA LEU A 344 -8.70 2.43 8.54
C LEU A 344 -8.05 3.62 7.83
N LEU A 345 -7.60 3.43 6.59
CA LEU A 345 -7.05 4.51 5.78
C LEU A 345 -8.12 5.53 5.42
N THR A 346 -9.26 5.10 4.90
CA THR A 346 -10.33 6.02 4.49
C THR A 346 -10.85 6.84 5.66
N SER A 347 -11.07 6.24 6.83
CA SER A 347 -11.46 6.96 8.04
C SER A 347 -10.37 7.91 8.54
N GLY A 348 -9.10 7.49 8.49
CA GLY A 348 -7.94 8.32 8.84
C GLY A 348 -7.80 9.53 7.92
N LEU A 349 -7.94 9.34 6.62
CA LEU A 349 -7.87 10.42 5.62
C LEU A 349 -9.03 11.41 5.76
N SER A 350 -10.28 10.94 5.98
CA SER A 350 -11.42 11.83 6.18
C SER A 350 -11.26 12.68 7.45
N GLN A 351 -10.86 12.07 8.57
CA GLN A 351 -10.64 12.78 9.82
C GLN A 351 -9.51 13.83 9.71
N GLN A 352 -8.41 13.48 9.06
CA GLN A 352 -7.31 14.42 8.86
C GLN A 352 -7.63 15.46 7.78
N GLY A 353 -8.47 15.15 6.81
CA GLY A 353 -8.98 16.08 5.81
C GLY A 353 -9.75 17.24 6.45
N GLU A 354 -10.65 16.94 7.39
CA GLU A 354 -11.36 18.00 8.13
C GLU A 354 -10.39 18.89 8.93
N ARG A 355 -9.41 18.30 9.60
CA ARG A 355 -8.36 19.06 10.29
C ARG A 355 -7.51 19.89 9.33
N ALA A 356 -7.18 19.33 8.16
CA ALA A 356 -6.40 20.03 7.14
C ALA A 356 -7.14 21.29 6.63
N LYS A 357 -8.47 21.18 6.43
CA LYS A 357 -9.30 22.33 6.03
C LYS A 357 -9.19 23.46 7.05
N LEU A 358 -9.38 23.15 8.32
CA LEU A 358 -9.31 24.15 9.39
C LEU A 358 -7.90 24.75 9.53
N GLN A 359 -6.85 23.93 9.44
CA GLN A 359 -5.47 24.38 9.52
C GLN A 359 -5.07 25.26 8.32
N ALA A 360 -5.52 24.91 7.12
CA ALA A 360 -5.29 25.71 5.92
C ALA A 360 -6.03 27.04 6.01
N THR A 361 -7.30 27.03 6.44
CA THR A 361 -8.08 28.24 6.66
C THR A 361 -7.43 29.14 7.72
N SER A 362 -6.95 28.58 8.85
CA SER A 362 -6.20 29.33 9.83
C SER A 362 -4.95 30.00 9.23
N ALA A 363 -4.19 29.26 8.43
CA ALA A 363 -2.98 29.78 7.79
C ALA A 363 -3.29 30.91 6.80
N ILE A 364 -4.43 30.85 6.10
CA ILE A 364 -4.89 31.92 5.21
C ILE A 364 -5.29 33.16 6.02
N LEU A 365 -6.07 32.99 7.08
CA LEU A 365 -6.54 34.09 7.91
C LEU A 365 -5.40 34.79 8.67
N ASP A 366 -4.37 34.05 9.05
CA ASP A 366 -3.18 34.56 9.75
C ASP A 366 -2.09 35.07 8.78
N ALA A 367 -2.27 34.93 7.45
CA ALA A 367 -1.30 35.43 6.46
C ALA A 367 -1.22 36.95 6.45
N PRO A 368 -0.08 37.57 6.14
CA PRO A 368 0.08 39.03 6.05
C PRO A 368 -0.51 39.57 4.72
N LEU A 369 -1.81 39.37 4.52
CA LEU A 369 -2.57 39.79 3.33
C LEU A 369 -3.69 40.73 3.74
N PRO A 370 -4.16 41.61 2.85
CA PRO A 370 -5.36 42.41 3.11
C PRO A 370 -6.58 41.54 3.45
N VAL A 371 -7.46 42.02 4.35
CA VAL A 371 -8.65 41.27 4.79
C VAL A 371 -9.50 40.76 3.61
N LYS A 372 -9.68 41.62 2.60
CA LYS A 372 -10.37 41.28 1.35
C LYS A 372 -9.78 40.04 0.69
N THR A 373 -8.47 40.03 0.48
CA THR A 373 -7.75 38.94 -0.19
C THR A 373 -7.78 37.65 0.63
N LYS A 374 -7.66 37.74 1.98
CA LYS A 374 -7.78 36.57 2.87
C LYS A 374 -9.13 35.90 2.73
N LEU A 375 -10.22 36.63 2.80
CA LEU A 375 -11.56 36.10 2.69
C LEU A 375 -11.82 35.52 1.31
N GLU A 376 -11.49 36.27 0.25
CA GLU A 376 -11.62 35.76 -1.12
C GLU A 376 -10.85 34.45 -1.33
N LEU A 377 -9.62 34.39 -0.81
CA LEU A 377 -8.80 33.20 -0.91
C LEU A 377 -9.37 32.02 -0.09
N ALA A 378 -9.81 32.28 1.16
CA ALA A 378 -10.42 31.26 2.00
C ALA A 378 -11.68 30.66 1.37
N PHE A 379 -12.57 31.50 0.85
CA PHE A 379 -13.79 31.04 0.18
C PHE A 379 -13.50 30.32 -1.14
N SER A 380 -12.59 30.84 -1.95
CA SER A 380 -12.25 30.25 -3.25
C SER A 380 -11.48 28.93 -3.14
N LEU A 381 -10.71 28.73 -2.07
CA LEU A 381 -9.99 27.48 -1.81
C LEU A 381 -10.80 26.45 -1.00
N ALA A 382 -11.92 26.85 -0.36
CA ALA A 382 -12.75 25.93 0.40
C ALA A 382 -13.27 24.75 -0.44
N PRO A 383 -13.78 24.90 -1.68
CA PRO A 383 -14.17 23.78 -2.54
C PRO A 383 -12.97 22.89 -2.92
N VAL A 384 -11.79 23.50 -3.08
CA VAL A 384 -10.55 22.78 -3.40
C VAL A 384 -10.11 21.93 -2.21
N LEU A 385 -10.19 22.48 -0.99
CA LEU A 385 -9.95 21.76 0.27
C LEU A 385 -10.99 20.67 0.56
N ALA A 386 -12.19 20.81 0.00
CA ALA A 386 -13.26 19.82 0.14
C ALA A 386 -13.11 18.61 -0.80
N ARG A 387 -12.19 18.65 -1.78
CA ARG A 387 -11.96 17.54 -2.71
C ARG A 387 -11.52 16.28 -1.94
N PRO A 388 -12.10 15.10 -2.26
CA PRO A 388 -11.66 13.86 -1.65
C PRO A 388 -10.18 13.58 -1.94
N ALA A 389 -9.43 13.11 -0.94
CA ALA A 389 -8.01 12.74 -1.12
C ALA A 389 -7.80 11.64 -2.19
N SER A 390 -8.84 10.90 -2.55
CA SER A 390 -8.84 9.92 -3.64
C SER A 390 -8.60 10.53 -5.02
N LYS A 391 -8.94 11.81 -5.22
CA LYS A 391 -8.68 12.55 -6.46
C LYS A 391 -7.28 13.18 -6.51
N GLY A 392 -6.43 12.87 -5.54
CA GLY A 392 -5.14 13.52 -5.31
C GLY A 392 -5.29 14.85 -4.59
N LEU A 393 -4.21 15.28 -3.93
CA LEU A 393 -4.20 16.60 -3.28
C LEU A 393 -4.04 17.71 -4.30
N PRO A 394 -4.77 18.81 -4.17
CA PRO A 394 -4.58 20.00 -5.01
C PRO A 394 -3.19 20.61 -4.79
N ASN A 395 -2.64 21.27 -5.81
CA ASN A 395 -1.43 22.06 -5.71
C ASN A 395 -1.82 23.51 -5.38
N PHE A 396 -1.68 23.90 -4.11
CA PHE A 396 -2.07 25.24 -3.68
C PHE A 396 -1.12 26.30 -4.19
N SER A 397 0.15 25.96 -4.42
CA SER A 397 1.11 26.87 -5.04
C SER A 397 0.69 27.25 -6.45
N ASP A 398 0.29 26.28 -7.28
CA ASP A 398 -0.20 26.52 -8.63
C ASP A 398 -1.56 27.24 -8.63
N GLU A 399 -2.46 26.84 -7.73
CA GLU A 399 -3.80 27.41 -7.60
C GLU A 399 -3.75 28.91 -7.20
N ILE A 400 -2.82 29.28 -6.32
CA ILE A 400 -2.59 30.68 -5.91
C ILE A 400 -1.86 31.45 -7.01
N ALA A 401 -0.90 30.84 -7.69
CA ALA A 401 -0.18 31.49 -8.81
C ALA A 401 -1.12 31.83 -9.96
N GLN A 402 -2.05 30.94 -10.33
CA GLN A 402 -3.06 31.20 -11.36
C GLN A 402 -3.98 32.39 -11.03
N ARG A 403 -4.12 32.76 -9.77
CA ARG A 403 -4.95 33.88 -9.32
C ARG A 403 -4.20 35.21 -9.27
N HIS A 404 -2.93 35.25 -9.67
CA HIS A 404 -2.07 36.44 -9.75
C HIS A 404 -1.98 37.24 -8.42
N ILE A 405 -2.05 36.56 -7.27
CA ILE A 405 -1.93 37.19 -5.95
C ILE A 405 -0.45 37.30 -5.58
N GLY A 406 0.24 38.30 -6.17
CA GLY A 406 1.69 38.44 -6.06
C GLY A 406 2.25 38.61 -4.63
N LYS A 407 1.46 39.10 -3.67
CA LYS A 407 1.85 39.23 -2.25
C LYS A 407 1.72 37.90 -1.45
N ALA A 408 1.22 36.81 -2.05
CA ALA A 408 1.02 35.51 -1.40
C ALA A 408 2.18 34.54 -1.67
N THR A 409 3.36 35.04 -2.08
CA THR A 409 4.59 34.23 -2.24
C THR A 409 4.89 33.48 -0.94
N GLY A 410 5.00 32.14 -1.04
CA GLY A 410 5.22 31.25 0.11
C GLY A 410 3.96 30.75 0.83
N LEU A 411 2.78 31.38 0.67
CA LEU A 411 1.54 30.88 1.28
C LEU A 411 1.10 29.56 0.63
N GLY A 412 1.24 29.41 -0.69
CA GLY A 412 0.92 28.19 -1.41
C GLY A 412 1.75 27.01 -0.91
N GLU A 413 3.06 27.17 -0.81
CA GLU A 413 3.97 26.15 -0.25
C GLU A 413 3.63 25.81 1.21
N LYS A 414 3.29 26.81 2.00
CA LYS A 414 2.85 26.62 3.38
C LYS A 414 1.56 25.80 3.45
N LEU A 415 0.57 26.10 2.60
CA LEU A 415 -0.67 25.33 2.51
C LEU A 415 -0.42 23.90 2.04
N ASP A 416 0.41 23.72 0.99
CA ASP A 416 0.81 22.38 0.53
C ASP A 416 1.46 21.58 1.65
N SER A 417 2.38 22.18 2.41
CA SER A 417 3.05 21.49 3.53
C SER A 417 2.09 21.13 4.67
N ILE A 418 1.14 22.00 5.02
CA ILE A 418 0.12 21.77 6.05
C ILE A 418 -0.76 20.57 5.64
N VAL A 419 -1.26 20.60 4.41
CA VAL A 419 -2.19 19.57 3.91
C VAL A 419 -1.48 18.24 3.76
N GLN A 420 -0.29 18.20 3.15
CA GLN A 420 0.50 16.98 3.03
C GLN A 420 0.83 16.37 4.40
N ALA A 421 1.25 17.21 5.36
CA ALA A 421 1.54 16.74 6.71
C ALA A 421 0.29 16.20 7.44
N ALA A 422 -0.87 16.84 7.26
CA ALA A 422 -2.13 16.37 7.84
C ALA A 422 -2.52 15.00 7.27
N PHE A 423 -2.55 14.88 5.93
CA PHE A 423 -2.90 13.62 5.29
C PHE A 423 -1.89 12.51 5.57
N THR A 424 -0.58 12.80 5.64
CA THR A 424 0.44 11.82 6.05
C THR A 424 0.14 11.23 7.43
N ARG A 425 -0.32 12.05 8.37
CA ARG A 425 -0.77 11.58 9.70
C ARG A 425 -1.98 10.64 9.64
N GLY A 426 -2.82 10.76 8.59
CA GLY A 426 -3.98 9.89 8.36
C GLY A 426 -3.62 8.42 8.17
N PHE A 427 -2.40 8.13 7.73
CA PHE A 427 -1.91 6.77 7.53
C PHE A 427 -1.48 6.06 8.83
N ARG A 428 -1.29 6.80 9.92
CA ARG A 428 -0.68 6.27 11.15
C ARG A 428 -1.38 5.01 11.67
N ARG A 429 -2.71 5.04 11.79
CA ARG A 429 -3.50 3.90 12.30
C ARG A 429 -3.39 2.69 11.39
N SER A 430 -3.40 2.90 10.08
CA SER A 430 -3.27 1.83 9.07
C SER A 430 -1.90 1.19 9.12
N TYR A 431 -0.81 1.96 9.26
CA TYR A 431 0.54 1.41 9.42
C TYR A 431 0.72 0.69 10.75
N LEU A 432 0.14 1.16 11.85
CA LEU A 432 0.15 0.44 13.12
C LEU A 432 -0.58 -0.90 13.02
N ALA A 433 -1.72 -0.94 12.33
CA ALA A 433 -2.44 -2.18 12.08
C ALA A 433 -1.62 -3.17 11.25
N THR A 434 -0.92 -2.72 10.21
CA THR A 434 -0.01 -3.58 9.43
C THR A 434 1.16 -4.09 10.28
N GLY A 435 1.73 -3.24 11.13
CA GLY A 435 2.79 -3.63 12.08
C GLY A 435 2.31 -4.69 13.07
N LEU A 436 1.10 -4.53 13.59
CA LEU A 436 0.47 -5.50 14.49
C LEU A 436 0.21 -6.84 13.78
N LEU A 437 -0.29 -6.84 12.53
CA LEU A 437 -0.45 -8.06 11.74
C LEU A 437 0.88 -8.78 11.54
N GLY A 438 1.94 -8.02 11.23
CA GLY A 438 3.30 -8.56 11.14
C GLY A 438 3.77 -9.18 12.46
N LEU A 439 3.53 -8.53 13.59
CA LEU A 439 3.92 -8.99 14.92
C LEU A 439 3.14 -10.24 15.34
N LEU A 440 1.83 -10.29 15.05
CA LEU A 440 0.98 -11.45 15.35
C LEU A 440 1.45 -12.72 14.63
N ALA A 441 2.18 -12.60 13.52
CA ALA A 441 2.78 -13.74 12.84
C ALA A 441 3.82 -14.48 13.71
N LEU A 442 4.35 -13.85 14.77
CA LEU A 442 5.34 -14.45 15.66
C LEU A 442 4.80 -15.70 16.36
N VAL A 443 3.56 -15.66 16.81
CA VAL A 443 2.95 -16.76 17.57
C VAL A 443 2.88 -18.05 16.73
N PRO A 444 2.17 -18.10 15.60
CA PRO A 444 2.12 -19.31 14.78
C PRO A 444 3.49 -19.67 14.20
N PHE A 445 4.37 -18.70 13.94
CA PHE A 445 5.73 -18.98 13.46
C PHE A 445 6.56 -19.73 14.50
N ALA A 446 6.45 -19.35 15.78
CA ALA A 446 7.15 -20.06 16.87
C ALA A 446 6.72 -21.54 16.98
N PHE A 447 5.44 -21.85 16.72
CA PHE A 447 4.94 -23.22 16.69
C PHE A 447 5.34 -23.98 15.42
N ALA A 448 5.55 -23.29 14.31
CA ALA A 448 5.97 -23.92 13.05
C ALA A 448 7.41 -24.46 13.12
N LEU A 449 8.30 -23.81 13.88
CA LEU A 449 9.72 -24.16 13.94
C LEU A 449 10.04 -25.27 14.96
N PRO A 450 10.95 -26.21 14.62
CA PRO A 450 11.45 -27.18 15.58
C PRO A 450 12.23 -26.50 16.71
N ALA A 451 12.27 -27.15 17.88
CA ALA A 451 13.10 -26.71 18.99
C ALA A 451 14.58 -26.80 18.59
N GLY A 452 15.26 -25.68 18.44
CA GLY A 452 16.63 -25.62 17.94
C GLY A 452 17.70 -25.75 19.02
N SER A 453 18.91 -26.17 18.66
CA SER A 453 20.07 -26.25 19.54
C SER A 453 20.68 -24.88 19.87
N ARG A 454 21.26 -24.72 21.08
CA ARG A 454 21.81 -23.45 21.61
C ARG A 454 22.98 -22.83 20.80
N ARG A 455 23.72 -23.63 20.01
CA ARG A 455 24.99 -23.19 19.37
C ARG A 455 24.84 -22.28 18.14
N SER A 456 23.67 -22.29 17.49
CA SER A 456 23.37 -21.45 16.31
C SER A 456 22.92 -20.01 16.65
N ARG A 457 22.66 -19.73 17.92
CA ARG A 457 21.96 -18.53 18.39
C ARG A 457 22.71 -17.20 18.16
N ARG A 458 24.03 -17.17 18.37
CA ARG A 458 24.79 -15.90 18.30
C ARG A 458 25.03 -15.39 16.87
N ARG A 459 25.31 -16.28 15.93
CA ARG A 459 25.54 -15.89 14.51
C ARG A 459 24.25 -15.50 13.79
N ALA A 460 23.12 -16.06 14.20
CA ALA A 460 21.80 -15.81 13.62
C ALA A 460 21.24 -14.41 13.94
N LEU A 461 21.66 -13.82 15.06
CA LEU A 461 21.16 -12.52 15.51
C LEU A 461 21.98 -11.34 14.98
N ALA A 462 23.18 -11.57 14.46
CA ALA A 462 24.09 -10.50 14.06
C ALA A 462 23.56 -9.66 12.87
N ALA A 463 23.07 -10.31 11.82
CA ALA A 463 22.59 -9.58 10.63
C ALA A 463 21.31 -8.77 10.89
N PRO A 464 20.22 -9.33 11.52
CA PRO A 464 19.07 -8.53 11.87
C PRO A 464 19.36 -7.47 12.94
N ALA A 465 20.30 -7.73 13.87
CA ALA A 465 20.73 -6.72 14.83
C ALA A 465 21.47 -5.55 14.14
N LEU A 466 22.37 -5.83 13.20
CA LEU A 466 23.02 -4.80 12.39
C LEU A 466 22.04 -3.99 11.56
N ALA A 467 21.03 -4.64 10.96
CA ALA A 467 19.99 -3.98 10.20
C ALA A 467 19.11 -3.07 11.08
N LEU A 468 18.76 -3.55 12.28
CA LEU A 468 18.04 -2.73 13.28
C LEU A 468 18.87 -1.54 13.73
N LEU A 469 20.16 -1.72 14.00
CA LEU A 469 21.07 -0.64 14.37
C LEU A 469 21.24 0.37 13.23
N ALA A 470 21.41 -0.08 11.99
CA ALA A 470 21.52 0.81 10.83
C ALA A 470 20.22 1.60 10.62
N ALA A 471 19.05 0.94 10.71
CA ALA A 471 17.76 1.63 10.63
C ALA A 471 17.58 2.63 11.77
N ALA A 472 17.90 2.26 13.01
CA ALA A 472 17.83 3.15 14.16
C ALA A 472 18.77 4.35 14.01
N SER A 473 19.98 4.16 13.48
CA SER A 473 20.94 5.24 13.21
C SER A 473 20.42 6.21 12.17
N LEU A 474 19.83 5.70 11.06
CA LEU A 474 19.21 6.53 10.02
C LEU A 474 18.01 7.30 10.57
N LEU A 475 17.15 6.65 11.33
CA LEU A 475 15.99 7.29 11.96
C LEU A 475 16.42 8.37 12.96
N SER A 476 17.49 8.12 13.74
CA SER A 476 18.06 9.10 14.67
C SER A 476 18.66 10.30 13.94
N ALA A 477 19.38 10.07 12.84
CA ALA A 477 19.92 11.15 12.00
C ALA A 477 18.82 12.03 11.38
N GLU A 478 17.73 11.43 10.90
CA GLU A 478 16.59 12.17 10.37
C GLU A 478 15.87 12.97 11.45
N THR A 479 15.73 12.43 12.67
CA THR A 479 15.16 13.18 13.80
C THR A 479 16.04 14.37 14.20
N ALA A 480 17.36 14.19 14.22
CA ALA A 480 18.31 15.26 14.49
C ALA A 480 18.28 16.39 13.43
N ARG A 481 17.97 16.05 12.17
CA ARG A 481 17.77 17.02 11.08
C ARG A 481 16.41 17.74 11.14
N GLY A 482 15.62 17.55 12.18
CA GLY A 482 14.34 18.20 12.35
C GLY A 482 13.20 17.58 11.54
N ALA A 483 13.29 16.30 11.21
CA ALA A 483 12.25 15.59 10.43
C ALA A 483 10.83 15.76 11.01
N PHE A 484 10.70 15.84 12.34
CA PHE A 484 9.41 16.05 13.01
C PHE A 484 8.91 17.50 13.02
N SER A 485 9.78 18.47 12.71
CA SER A 485 9.40 19.88 12.60
C SER A 485 8.85 20.27 11.23
N TYR A 486 8.95 19.35 10.24
CA TYR A 486 8.43 19.60 8.90
C TYR A 486 6.91 19.73 8.90
N GLY A 487 6.44 20.71 8.18
CA GLY A 487 5.02 21.04 8.04
C GLY A 487 4.53 21.90 9.19
N SER A 488 4.22 23.16 8.87
CA SER A 488 3.54 24.06 9.79
C SER A 488 2.29 23.39 10.36
N LYS A 489 2.14 23.41 11.70
CA LYS A 489 0.95 22.93 12.39
C LYS A 489 0.24 24.14 12.99
N PRO A 490 -0.57 24.88 12.22
CA PRO A 490 -1.33 26.00 12.76
C PRO A 490 -2.14 25.53 13.96
N ARG A 491 -2.10 26.32 15.02
CA ARG A 491 -2.83 26.00 16.25
C ARG A 491 -4.32 26.22 15.98
N LEU A 492 -5.11 25.19 16.13
CA LEU A 492 -6.56 25.32 16.12
C LEU A 492 -7.03 25.68 17.52
N TYR A 493 -7.84 26.72 17.60
CA TYR A 493 -8.41 27.20 18.84
C TYR A 493 -9.82 26.65 19.03
N ALA A 494 -10.20 26.39 20.29
CA ALA A 494 -11.57 26.06 20.62
C ALA A 494 -12.51 27.27 20.35
N PRO A 495 -13.80 27.07 20.21
CA PRO A 495 -14.77 28.16 20.18
C PRO A 495 -14.55 29.12 21.36
N CYS A 496 -14.68 30.41 21.11
CA CYS A 496 -14.54 31.48 22.11
C CYS A 496 -13.16 31.57 22.83
N ALA A 497 -12.17 30.80 22.38
CA ALA A 497 -10.83 30.85 22.99
C ALA A 497 -10.09 32.16 22.66
N ALA A 498 -9.46 32.76 23.66
CA ALA A 498 -8.64 33.96 23.48
C ALA A 498 -7.47 33.69 22.51
N ARG A 499 -7.26 34.59 21.57
CA ARG A 499 -6.19 34.50 20.56
C ARG A 499 -5.22 35.66 20.71
N LYS A 500 -4.00 35.45 20.25
CA LYS A 500 -3.06 36.56 20.12
C LYS A 500 -3.53 37.51 19.02
N PRO A 501 -3.48 38.82 19.24
CA PRO A 501 -3.85 39.80 18.23
C PRO A 501 -2.94 39.68 17.00
N PHE A 502 -3.46 40.07 15.84
CA PHE A 502 -2.69 40.05 14.59
C PHE A 502 -1.43 40.93 14.75
N PRO A 503 -0.23 40.43 14.39
CA PRO A 503 1.03 41.12 14.60
C PRO A 503 1.18 42.34 13.65
N GLY A 504 2.01 43.32 14.04
CA GLY A 504 2.34 44.49 13.23
C GLY A 504 1.79 45.79 13.79
N HIS A 505 2.24 46.90 13.20
CA HIS A 505 1.87 48.26 13.56
C HIS A 505 1.30 48.99 12.34
N GLY A 506 0.57 50.08 12.56
CA GLY A 506 -0.04 50.89 11.51
C GLY A 506 -1.50 50.57 11.21
N ALA A 507 -2.11 51.32 10.30
CA ALA A 507 -3.53 51.25 9.96
C ALA A 507 -3.95 49.88 9.40
N ASP A 508 -3.11 49.26 8.56
CA ASP A 508 -3.38 47.91 8.01
C ASP A 508 -3.44 46.83 9.09
N ALA A 509 -2.52 46.85 10.06
CA ALA A 509 -2.52 45.90 11.16
C ALA A 509 -3.69 46.12 12.12
N ALA A 510 -4.11 47.37 12.32
CA ALA A 510 -5.28 47.74 13.12
C ALA A 510 -6.58 47.23 12.45
N SER A 511 -6.74 47.46 11.15
CA SER A 511 -7.90 46.96 10.40
C SER A 511 -7.99 45.43 10.40
N GLN A 512 -6.84 44.75 10.30
CA GLN A 512 -6.79 43.30 10.37
C GLN A 512 -7.15 42.75 11.77
N ARG A 513 -6.67 43.41 12.84
CA ARG A 513 -7.08 43.05 14.21
C ARG A 513 -8.58 43.19 14.37
N LEU A 514 -9.15 44.34 14.03
CA LEU A 514 -10.57 44.58 14.13
C LEU A 514 -11.39 43.53 13.34
N ALA A 515 -11.05 43.25 12.10
CA ALA A 515 -11.75 42.27 11.27
C ALA A 515 -11.67 40.86 11.82
N LEU A 516 -10.49 40.44 12.30
CA LEU A 516 -10.32 39.10 12.86
C LEU A 516 -10.99 38.94 14.25
N GLU A 517 -10.97 39.96 15.10
CA GLU A 517 -11.67 39.99 16.38
C GLU A 517 -13.19 39.96 16.16
N THR A 518 -13.71 40.72 15.21
CA THR A 518 -15.13 40.67 14.84
C THR A 518 -15.53 39.29 14.34
N LEU A 519 -14.68 38.67 13.52
CA LEU A 519 -14.91 37.31 13.02
C LEU A 519 -14.89 36.26 14.16
N ASP A 520 -13.98 36.43 15.15
CA ASP A 520 -13.92 35.57 16.34
C ASP A 520 -15.18 35.76 17.21
N GLN A 521 -15.69 36.99 17.39
CA GLN A 521 -16.94 37.26 18.13
C GLN A 521 -18.15 36.62 17.44
N VAL A 522 -18.28 36.77 16.12
CA VAL A 522 -19.35 36.15 15.34
C VAL A 522 -19.26 34.63 15.44
N ALA A 523 -18.08 34.06 15.30
CA ALA A 523 -17.90 32.63 15.39
C ALA A 523 -18.25 32.10 16.81
N CYS A 524 -17.82 32.81 17.86
CA CYS A 524 -18.11 32.50 19.25
C CYS A 524 -19.62 32.48 19.54
N HIS A 525 -20.36 33.44 18.99
CA HIS A 525 -21.83 33.48 19.13
C HIS A 525 -22.53 32.22 18.60
N TYR A 526 -21.94 31.54 17.62
CA TYR A 526 -22.45 30.28 17.02
C TYR A 526 -21.71 29.03 17.55
N ASP A 527 -21.00 29.14 18.66
CA ASP A 527 -20.19 28.06 19.26
C ASP A 527 -19.23 27.42 18.25
N LYS A 528 -18.58 28.23 17.44
CA LYS A 528 -17.61 27.84 16.42
C LYS A 528 -16.30 28.61 16.55
N SER A 529 -15.21 28.01 16.09
CA SER A 529 -14.01 28.80 15.80
C SER A 529 -14.18 29.59 14.50
N ARG A 530 -13.41 30.66 14.33
CA ARG A 530 -13.46 31.49 13.09
C ARG A 530 -13.19 30.66 11.83
N GLU A 531 -12.31 29.65 11.92
CA GLU A 531 -12.01 28.73 10.82
C GLU A 531 -13.22 27.85 10.49
N GLN A 532 -13.90 27.33 11.52
CA GLN A 532 -15.13 26.53 11.34
C GLN A 532 -16.25 27.37 10.73
N LEU A 533 -16.40 28.63 11.15
CA LEU A 533 -17.37 29.54 10.58
C LEU A 533 -17.09 29.80 9.10
N VAL A 534 -15.87 30.15 8.73
CA VAL A 534 -15.49 30.43 7.33
C VAL A 534 -15.67 29.21 6.45
N VAL A 535 -15.26 28.01 6.90
CA VAL A 535 -15.44 26.77 6.16
C VAL A 535 -16.94 26.44 5.99
N ALA A 536 -17.75 26.62 7.03
CA ALA A 536 -19.18 26.36 6.97
C ALA A 536 -19.91 27.30 6.00
N LEU A 537 -19.57 28.58 6.02
CA LEU A 537 -20.12 29.59 5.09
C LEU A 537 -19.74 29.28 3.64
N ALA A 538 -18.48 28.98 3.40
CA ALA A 538 -17.99 28.61 2.07
C ALA A 538 -18.66 27.33 1.53
N ALA A 539 -18.90 26.34 2.39
CA ALA A 539 -19.59 25.10 2.02
C ALA A 539 -21.05 25.33 1.61
N LYS A 540 -21.69 26.36 2.17
CA LYS A 540 -23.07 26.77 1.82
C LYS A 540 -23.15 27.72 0.61
N GLY A 541 -22.00 28.02 -0.04
CA GLY A 541 -21.97 28.94 -1.18
C GLY A 541 -22.13 30.40 -0.82
N ALA A 542 -21.82 30.79 0.43
CA ALA A 542 -21.88 32.17 0.87
C ALA A 542 -20.96 33.09 0.04
N ASP A 543 -21.43 34.31 -0.27
CA ASP A 543 -20.61 35.31 -0.95
C ASP A 543 -19.61 35.94 0.04
N SER A 544 -18.32 35.89 -0.33
CA SER A 544 -17.25 36.53 0.44
C SER A 544 -17.45 38.04 0.58
N LYS A 545 -18.14 38.70 -0.37
CA LYS A 545 -18.46 40.13 -0.33
C LYS A 545 -19.43 40.45 0.81
N ALA A 546 -20.46 39.63 1.02
CA ALA A 546 -21.42 39.84 2.10
C ALA A 546 -20.76 39.74 3.48
N LEU A 547 -19.88 38.73 3.69
CA LEU A 547 -19.13 38.62 4.95
C LEU A 547 -18.16 39.82 5.14
N ARG A 548 -17.51 40.26 4.08
CA ARG A 548 -16.60 41.42 4.12
C ARG A 548 -17.33 42.69 4.55
N SER A 549 -18.49 42.99 3.99
CA SER A 549 -19.25 44.21 4.35
C SER A 549 -19.64 44.24 5.83
N LEU A 550 -19.87 43.07 6.43
CA LEU A 550 -20.15 42.94 7.87
C LEU A 550 -18.91 43.18 8.74
N LEU A 551 -17.71 42.89 8.21
CA LEU A 551 -16.43 43.02 8.94
C LEU A 551 -15.78 44.38 8.77
N GLU A 552 -16.05 45.10 7.69
CA GLU A 552 -15.46 46.41 7.40
C GLU A 552 -15.93 47.53 8.35
N PHE A 553 -17.11 47.41 8.93
CA PHE A 553 -17.67 48.42 9.84
C PHE A 553 -17.37 48.21 11.32
N GLY A 554 -16.69 47.13 11.70
CA GLY A 554 -16.29 46.83 13.10
C GLY A 554 -17.46 46.64 14.09
N THR A 555 -18.68 46.84 13.66
CA THR A 555 -19.90 46.62 14.44
C THR A 555 -20.74 45.52 13.82
N VAL A 556 -21.03 44.47 14.61
CA VAL A 556 -21.83 43.34 14.13
C VAL A 556 -23.30 43.69 14.23
N ASN A 557 -23.96 43.85 13.10
CA ASN A 557 -25.42 43.91 13.09
C ASN A 557 -26.00 42.50 13.14
N TRP A 558 -26.27 42.02 14.37
CA TRP A 558 -26.70 40.66 14.63
C TRP A 558 -28.00 40.28 13.93
N SER A 559 -28.95 41.23 13.76
CA SER A 559 -30.22 40.99 13.07
C SER A 559 -30.01 40.77 11.57
N ALA A 560 -29.16 41.58 10.94
CA ALA A 560 -28.81 41.45 9.54
C ALA A 560 -28.01 40.16 9.30
N LEU A 561 -27.08 39.83 10.19
CA LEU A 561 -26.26 38.62 10.11
C LEU A 561 -27.10 37.36 10.28
N SER A 562 -28.00 37.30 11.26
CA SER A 562 -28.90 36.15 11.49
C SER A 562 -29.84 35.94 10.31
N LYS A 563 -30.40 37.02 9.75
CA LYS A 563 -31.27 36.99 8.56
C LYS A 563 -30.47 36.52 7.31
N TRP A 564 -29.20 36.90 7.20
CA TRP A 564 -28.32 36.47 6.10
C TRP A 564 -27.94 34.98 6.29
N LEU A 565 -27.57 34.55 7.51
CA LEU A 565 -27.22 33.16 7.81
C LEU A 565 -28.43 32.20 7.70
N SER A 566 -29.63 32.69 7.97
CA SER A 566 -30.88 31.87 7.81
C SER A 566 -31.22 31.60 6.34
N LYS A 567 -30.69 32.40 5.41
CA LYS A 567 -30.83 32.20 3.96
C LYS A 567 -29.80 31.26 3.35
N LEU A 568 -28.71 30.97 4.10
CA LEU A 568 -27.65 30.03 3.75
C LEU A 568 -27.90 28.65 4.37
#